data_333323bf888465a7984896ab1dcae21c
#
_entry.id   333323bf888465a7984896ab1dcae21c
#
_cell.length_a   1.000
_cell.length_b   1.000
_cell.length_c   1.000
_cell.angle_alpha   90.00
_cell.angle_beta   90.00
_cell.angle_gamma   90.00
#
_symmetry.space_group_name_H-M   'P 1'
#
loop_
_entity.id
_entity.type
_entity.pdbx_description
1 polymer ?
#
loop_
_entity_poly.entity_id
_entity_poly.type
_entity_poly.pdbx_seq_one_letter_code
_entity_poly.pdbx_strand_id
1 'polypeptide(L)'
;MKRLLKFISVCLLIMTSFMQCLPSTKAAEEIKIGFLQFVEHDAFDATVRGLKERIETSEFKDQIKWDIQNAQGDNASLQSISERIARDNDLLIAIGTAAGQALAHVESQKPVFFAAVTAPVEAGLVKSLDRPETNFTGTSNLAPIDKQVELLVNSFPDIKTVGILYDSSAVNSVVQVEIAKKELENKGIKVEEQTVTSTNDVHQAMSAVARKVDGLFMVTDNTIDSAIQLVKDIALENKLPMIGTSKEVIEKHGLATVSNSYEDYGRQTADMIIRMLEDDLNVSQMPVEMGKDFELVVNEENAKKLGIDPKTISLPN
;
A
#
# COMPACT_ATOMS: atom_id res chain seq x y z
N MET A 1 -65.61 -44.94 15.09
CA MET A 1 -64.28 -45.26 14.49
C MET A 1 -64.03 -44.57 13.17
N LYS A 2 -64.89 -44.60 12.17
CA LYS A 2 -64.60 -43.96 10.82
C LYS A 2 -64.44 -42.39 10.82
N ARG A 3 -65.02 -41.68 11.80
CA ARG A 3 -64.86 -40.23 11.92
C ARG A 3 -63.55 -39.83 12.61
N LEU A 4 -63.03 -40.64 13.52
CA LEU A 4 -61.76 -40.37 14.20
C LEU A 4 -60.56 -40.58 13.29
N LEU A 5 -60.59 -41.58 12.39
CA LEU A 5 -59.59 -41.87 11.40
C LEU A 5 -59.46 -40.73 10.35
N LYS A 6 -60.56 -40.04 9.96
CA LYS A 6 -60.54 -38.94 9.04
C LYS A 6 -59.92 -37.70 9.66
N PHE A 7 -60.10 -37.46 10.96
CA PHE A 7 -59.47 -36.33 11.67
C PHE A 7 -57.94 -36.50 11.83
N ILE A 8 -57.50 -37.72 12.10
CA ILE A 8 -56.07 -38.05 12.22
C ILE A 8 -55.38 -37.93 10.86
N SER A 9 -56.06 -38.32 9.75
CA SER A 9 -55.51 -38.24 8.40
C SER A 9 -55.35 -36.77 7.90
N VAL A 10 -56.28 -35.89 8.29
CA VAL A 10 -56.20 -34.43 7.94
C VAL A 10 -55.14 -33.70 8.74
N CYS A 11 -54.97 -34.05 10.03
CA CYS A 11 -53.88 -33.45 10.84
C CYS A 11 -52.50 -33.91 10.38
N LEU A 12 -52.35 -35.15 9.91
CA LEU A 12 -51.08 -35.65 9.36
C LEU A 12 -50.72 -34.96 8.01
N LEU A 13 -51.70 -34.65 7.15
CA LEU A 13 -51.50 -33.95 5.90
C LEU A 13 -51.13 -32.47 6.12
N ILE A 14 -51.64 -31.81 7.16
CA ILE A 14 -51.32 -30.41 7.50
C ILE A 14 -49.90 -30.31 8.09
N MET A 15 -49.43 -31.31 8.87
CA MET A 15 -48.07 -31.35 9.41
C MET A 15 -47.02 -31.54 8.34
N THR A 16 -47.30 -32.27 7.25
CA THR A 16 -46.33 -32.46 6.15
C THR A 16 -46.23 -31.26 5.24
N SER A 17 -47.24 -30.39 5.19
CA SER A 17 -47.21 -29.14 4.38
C SER A 17 -46.45 -27.98 5.06
N PHE A 18 -46.23 -28.03 6.39
CA PHE A 18 -45.50 -27.00 7.12
C PHE A 18 -43.98 -27.22 7.16
N MET A 19 -43.50 -28.40 6.68
CA MET A 19 -42.09 -28.77 6.72
C MET A 19 -41.30 -28.41 5.45
N GLN A 20 -41.94 -27.71 4.47
CA GLN A 20 -41.34 -27.38 3.19
C GLN A 20 -41.00 -25.89 3.02
N CYS A 21 -41.10 -25.06 4.07
CA CYS A 21 -40.70 -23.64 4.02
C CYS A 21 -39.67 -23.32 5.12
N LEU A 22 -38.65 -24.14 5.29
CA LEU A 22 -37.43 -23.66 5.86
C LEU A 22 -36.67 -22.98 4.68
N PRO A 23 -36.39 -21.67 4.76
CA PRO A 23 -35.52 -21.07 3.78
C PRO A 23 -34.21 -21.88 3.85
N SER A 24 -33.85 -22.48 2.71
CA SER A 24 -32.50 -23.02 2.55
C SER A 24 -31.58 -21.82 2.70
N THR A 25 -31.01 -21.63 3.87
CA THR A 25 -29.87 -20.80 4.04
C THR A 25 -28.80 -21.45 3.17
N LYS A 26 -28.66 -21.00 1.90
CA LYS A 26 -27.43 -21.22 1.16
C LYS A 26 -26.34 -20.78 2.13
N ALA A 27 -25.50 -21.72 2.58
CA ALA A 27 -24.28 -21.35 3.25
C ALA A 27 -23.61 -20.33 2.32
N ALA A 28 -23.31 -19.16 2.83
CA ALA A 28 -22.61 -18.16 2.04
C ALA A 28 -21.33 -18.82 1.50
N GLU A 29 -21.11 -18.69 0.21
CA GLU A 29 -19.97 -19.31 -0.45
C GLU A 29 -18.68 -18.72 0.14
N GLU A 30 -17.75 -19.56 0.59
CA GLU A 30 -16.47 -19.14 1.15
C GLU A 30 -15.64 -18.49 0.03
N ILE A 31 -15.16 -17.26 0.24
CA ILE A 31 -14.30 -16.52 -0.69
C ILE A 31 -12.88 -16.60 -0.16
N LYS A 32 -12.00 -17.27 -0.89
CA LYS A 32 -10.58 -17.37 -0.53
C LYS A 32 -9.81 -16.18 -1.09
N ILE A 33 -9.22 -15.38 -0.22
CA ILE A 33 -8.42 -14.22 -0.61
C ILE A 33 -6.94 -14.50 -0.34
N GLY A 34 -6.17 -14.58 -1.42
CA GLY A 34 -4.72 -14.65 -1.40
C GLY A 34 -4.10 -13.26 -1.24
N PHE A 35 -3.37 -13.05 -0.16
CA PHE A 35 -2.74 -11.78 0.16
C PHE A 35 -1.23 -11.91 0.07
N LEU A 36 -0.59 -11.09 -0.79
CA LEU A 36 0.86 -11.11 -1.02
C LEU A 36 1.50 -9.78 -0.62
N GLN A 37 2.49 -9.87 0.25
CA GLN A 37 3.37 -8.79 0.65
C GLN A 37 4.83 -9.16 0.32
N PHE A 38 5.60 -8.22 -0.26
CA PHE A 38 7.00 -8.47 -0.58
C PHE A 38 7.88 -8.45 0.67
N VAL A 39 7.71 -7.42 1.53
CA VAL A 39 8.49 -7.20 2.75
C VAL A 39 7.64 -6.47 3.78
N GLU A 40 7.92 -6.64 5.07
CA GLU A 40 7.28 -5.90 6.15
C GLU A 40 7.98 -4.56 6.40
N HIS A 41 7.19 -3.51 6.57
CA HIS A 41 7.58 -2.22 7.10
C HIS A 41 6.34 -1.42 7.52
N ASP A 42 6.53 -0.37 8.32
CA ASP A 42 5.47 0.39 8.98
C ASP A 42 4.30 0.79 8.08
N ALA A 43 4.58 1.26 6.85
CA ALA A 43 3.53 1.68 5.92
C ALA A 43 2.71 0.49 5.39
N PHE A 44 3.36 -0.61 5.02
CA PHE A 44 2.63 -1.80 4.56
C PHE A 44 1.81 -2.45 5.67
N ASP A 45 2.33 -2.47 6.90
CA ASP A 45 1.60 -3.00 8.05
C ASP A 45 0.34 -2.16 8.36
N ALA A 46 0.44 -0.82 8.19
CA ALA A 46 -0.72 0.06 8.29
C ALA A 46 -1.75 -0.25 7.17
N THR A 47 -1.30 -0.45 5.92
CA THR A 47 -2.18 -0.83 4.81
C THR A 47 -2.93 -2.13 5.08
N VAL A 48 -2.22 -3.16 5.55
CA VAL A 48 -2.81 -4.46 5.91
C VAL A 48 -3.83 -4.32 7.01
N ARG A 49 -3.51 -3.52 8.04
CA ARG A 49 -4.42 -3.27 9.16
C ARG A 49 -5.71 -2.60 8.69
N GLY A 50 -5.62 -1.50 7.95
CA GLY A 50 -6.80 -0.78 7.46
C GLY A 50 -7.68 -1.63 6.54
N LEU A 51 -7.07 -2.44 5.67
CA LEU A 51 -7.78 -3.36 4.78
C LEU A 51 -8.55 -4.41 5.58
N LYS A 52 -7.91 -5.08 6.54
CA LYS A 52 -8.55 -6.11 7.37
C LYS A 52 -9.67 -5.53 8.21
N GLU A 53 -9.42 -4.43 8.93
CA GLU A 53 -10.43 -3.79 9.77
C GLU A 53 -11.68 -3.41 8.96
N ARG A 54 -11.51 -2.92 7.75
CA ARG A 54 -12.64 -2.54 6.91
C ARG A 54 -13.43 -3.76 6.42
N ILE A 55 -12.77 -4.84 6.03
CA ILE A 55 -13.44 -6.10 5.67
C ILE A 55 -14.17 -6.69 6.87
N GLU A 56 -13.57 -6.71 8.06
CA GLU A 56 -14.17 -7.23 9.29
C GLU A 56 -15.46 -6.49 9.71
N THR A 57 -15.64 -5.25 9.26
CA THR A 57 -16.86 -4.47 9.48
C THR A 57 -17.89 -4.61 8.36
N SER A 58 -17.59 -5.35 7.30
CA SER A 58 -18.48 -5.58 6.15
C SER A 58 -19.40 -6.80 6.36
N GLU A 59 -20.39 -6.94 5.47
CA GLU A 59 -21.25 -8.12 5.44
C GLU A 59 -20.52 -9.40 4.96
N PHE A 60 -19.34 -9.28 4.36
CA PHE A 60 -18.53 -10.38 3.86
C PHE A 60 -17.58 -10.99 4.90
N LYS A 61 -17.48 -10.43 6.12
CA LYS A 61 -16.51 -10.82 7.15
C LYS A 61 -16.48 -12.33 7.43
N ASP A 62 -17.67 -12.98 7.48
CA ASP A 62 -17.81 -14.39 7.80
C ASP A 62 -17.64 -15.30 6.56
N GLN A 63 -17.54 -14.72 5.37
CA GLN A 63 -17.36 -15.44 4.10
C GLN A 63 -15.89 -15.46 3.66
N ILE A 64 -15.06 -14.53 4.14
CA ILE A 64 -13.69 -14.36 3.69
C ILE A 64 -12.73 -15.25 4.47
N LYS A 65 -11.96 -16.03 3.71
CA LYS A 65 -10.84 -16.81 4.22
C LYS A 65 -9.52 -16.28 3.70
N TRP A 66 -8.68 -15.86 4.61
CA TRP A 66 -7.39 -15.25 4.32
C TRP A 66 -6.27 -16.28 4.12
N ASP A 67 -5.51 -16.18 3.04
CA ASP A 67 -4.19 -16.79 2.84
C ASP A 67 -3.14 -15.66 2.73
N ILE A 68 -2.55 -15.29 3.88
CA ILE A 68 -1.63 -14.15 3.97
C ILE A 68 -0.21 -14.65 3.89
N GLN A 69 0.56 -14.09 2.97
CA GLN A 69 1.93 -14.47 2.68
C GLN A 69 2.86 -13.26 2.56
N ASN A 70 4.08 -13.44 3.05
CA ASN A 70 5.14 -12.45 2.97
C ASN A 70 6.40 -13.11 2.41
N ALA A 71 7.01 -12.49 1.41
CA ALA A 71 8.21 -12.99 0.74
C ALA A 71 9.52 -12.63 1.48
N GLN A 72 9.45 -11.87 2.57
CA GLN A 72 10.59 -11.48 3.41
C GLN A 72 11.71 -10.74 2.63
N GLY A 73 11.34 -10.00 1.57
CA GLY A 73 12.29 -9.31 0.70
C GLY A 73 13.07 -10.20 -0.26
N ASP A 74 12.69 -11.48 -0.37
CA ASP A 74 13.34 -12.44 -1.25
C ASP A 74 12.55 -12.65 -2.54
N ASN A 75 13.15 -12.36 -3.69
CA ASN A 75 12.50 -12.45 -4.99
C ASN A 75 12.14 -13.89 -5.43
N ALA A 76 12.94 -14.89 -5.01
CA ALA A 76 12.63 -16.27 -5.35
C ALA A 76 11.43 -16.78 -4.55
N SER A 77 11.35 -16.40 -3.26
CA SER A 77 10.18 -16.64 -2.42
C SER A 77 8.95 -15.92 -2.96
N LEU A 78 9.09 -14.65 -3.39
CA LEU A 78 8.00 -13.88 -3.99
C LEU A 78 7.40 -14.60 -5.20
N GLN A 79 8.24 -15.09 -6.12
CA GLN A 79 7.79 -15.83 -7.30
C GLN A 79 7.05 -17.12 -6.92
N SER A 80 7.64 -17.95 -6.06
CA SER A 80 7.03 -19.23 -5.67
C SER A 80 5.73 -19.08 -4.89
N ILE A 81 5.65 -18.05 -4.03
CA ILE A 81 4.43 -17.73 -3.29
C ILE A 81 3.35 -17.22 -4.24
N SER A 82 3.68 -16.33 -5.20
CA SER A 82 2.69 -15.78 -6.15
C SER A 82 2.03 -16.88 -6.99
N GLU A 83 2.79 -17.87 -7.47
CA GLU A 83 2.27 -19.03 -8.20
C GLU A 83 1.29 -19.86 -7.35
N ARG A 84 1.62 -20.06 -6.06
CA ARG A 84 0.78 -20.83 -5.14
C ARG A 84 -0.51 -20.10 -4.81
N ILE A 85 -0.45 -18.85 -4.38
CA ILE A 85 -1.66 -18.11 -3.97
C ILE A 85 -2.58 -17.82 -5.15
N ALA A 86 -2.03 -17.59 -6.35
CA ALA A 86 -2.83 -17.42 -7.58
C ALA A 86 -3.63 -18.69 -7.90
N ARG A 87 -3.05 -19.87 -7.69
CA ARG A 87 -3.74 -21.15 -7.90
C ARG A 87 -4.84 -21.42 -6.86
N ASP A 88 -4.54 -21.17 -5.58
CA ASP A 88 -5.29 -21.69 -4.44
C ASP A 88 -6.41 -20.75 -3.94
N ASN A 89 -6.48 -19.50 -4.44
CA ASN A 89 -7.42 -18.48 -4.02
C ASN A 89 -8.33 -17.99 -5.15
N ASP A 90 -9.44 -17.36 -4.80
CA ASP A 90 -10.47 -16.86 -5.73
C ASP A 90 -10.23 -15.41 -6.13
N LEU A 91 -9.71 -14.61 -5.20
CA LEU A 91 -9.35 -13.20 -5.33
C LEU A 91 -7.96 -12.98 -4.76
N LEU A 92 -7.20 -12.05 -5.32
CA LEU A 92 -5.83 -11.77 -4.91
C LEU A 92 -5.67 -10.31 -4.48
N ILE A 93 -4.83 -10.10 -3.47
CA ILE A 93 -4.44 -8.76 -3.01
C ILE A 93 -2.91 -8.66 -3.02
N ALA A 94 -2.40 -7.64 -3.72
CA ALA A 94 -0.99 -7.31 -3.75
C ALA A 94 -0.71 -6.04 -2.93
N ILE A 95 0.19 -6.11 -1.97
CA ILE A 95 0.65 -4.92 -1.24
C ILE A 95 1.96 -4.44 -1.86
N GLY A 96 1.89 -3.25 -2.48
CA GLY A 96 3.00 -2.61 -3.16
C GLY A 96 3.32 -3.17 -4.54
N THR A 97 4.24 -2.50 -5.23
CA THR A 97 4.52 -2.72 -6.66
C THR A 97 5.12 -4.10 -6.96
N ALA A 98 6.09 -4.55 -6.16
CA ALA A 98 6.76 -5.84 -6.40
C ALA A 98 5.79 -7.02 -6.31
N ALA A 99 4.90 -7.03 -5.31
CA ALA A 99 3.86 -8.05 -5.17
C ALA A 99 2.87 -8.01 -6.35
N GLY A 100 2.46 -6.80 -6.77
CA GLY A 100 1.61 -6.62 -7.94
C GLY A 100 2.23 -7.18 -9.21
N GLN A 101 3.48 -6.88 -9.48
CA GLN A 101 4.22 -7.38 -10.64
C GLN A 101 4.39 -8.91 -10.61
N ALA A 102 4.70 -9.48 -9.44
CA ALA A 102 4.82 -10.93 -9.30
C ALA A 102 3.49 -11.64 -9.61
N LEU A 103 2.36 -11.09 -9.12
CA LEU A 103 1.03 -11.63 -9.45
C LEU A 103 0.67 -11.44 -10.92
N ALA A 104 1.03 -10.32 -11.54
CA ALA A 104 0.77 -10.08 -12.96
C ALA A 104 1.50 -11.06 -13.90
N HIS A 105 2.59 -11.67 -13.44
CA HIS A 105 3.31 -12.70 -14.20
C HIS A 105 2.61 -14.06 -14.18
N VAL A 106 1.80 -14.36 -13.17
CA VAL A 106 1.24 -15.70 -12.92
C VAL A 106 -0.27 -15.76 -13.01
N GLU A 107 -0.97 -14.62 -12.94
CA GLU A 107 -2.44 -14.57 -12.94
C GLU A 107 -2.96 -13.56 -13.97
N SER A 108 -3.87 -14.02 -14.82
CA SER A 108 -4.44 -13.20 -15.90
C SER A 108 -5.98 -13.21 -15.96
N GLN A 109 -6.63 -13.93 -15.05
CA GLN A 109 -8.08 -14.15 -15.09
C GLN A 109 -8.79 -13.70 -13.81
N LYS A 110 -8.26 -14.12 -12.64
CA LYS A 110 -8.88 -13.81 -11.36
C LYS A 110 -8.71 -12.33 -11.01
N PRO A 111 -9.65 -11.71 -10.30
CA PRO A 111 -9.52 -10.33 -9.86
C PRO A 111 -8.32 -10.16 -8.92
N VAL A 112 -7.51 -9.15 -9.20
CA VAL A 112 -6.36 -8.76 -8.37
C VAL A 112 -6.53 -7.31 -7.96
N PHE A 113 -6.58 -7.06 -6.65
CA PHE A 113 -6.55 -5.73 -6.09
C PHE A 113 -5.16 -5.42 -5.57
N PHE A 114 -4.61 -4.30 -6.00
CA PHE A 114 -3.39 -3.81 -5.38
C PHE A 114 -3.70 -2.69 -4.38
N ALA A 115 -2.95 -2.65 -3.29
CA ALA A 115 -2.98 -1.58 -2.34
C ALA A 115 -1.60 -0.90 -2.27
N ALA A 116 -1.59 0.42 -2.24
CA ALA A 116 -0.39 1.23 -2.15
C ALA A 116 0.64 0.93 -3.26
N VAL A 117 0.19 0.93 -4.52
CA VAL A 117 1.09 0.88 -5.69
C VAL A 117 1.28 2.27 -6.27
N THR A 118 2.49 2.77 -6.28
CA THR A 118 2.82 4.16 -6.64
C THR A 118 2.49 4.50 -8.10
N ALA A 119 2.94 3.67 -9.03
CA ALA A 119 2.85 3.92 -10.47
C ALA A 119 2.33 2.65 -11.20
N PRO A 120 1.02 2.32 -11.07
CA PRO A 120 0.50 1.05 -11.58
C PRO A 120 0.51 0.92 -13.10
N VAL A 121 0.53 2.03 -13.85
CA VAL A 121 0.66 2.03 -15.31
C VAL A 121 2.10 1.67 -15.71
N GLU A 122 3.08 2.35 -15.14
CA GLU A 122 4.51 2.12 -15.38
C GLU A 122 4.95 0.75 -14.88
N ALA A 123 4.32 0.26 -13.81
CA ALA A 123 4.50 -1.11 -13.31
C ALA A 123 3.90 -2.19 -14.22
N GLY A 124 3.13 -1.80 -15.24
CA GLY A 124 2.49 -2.73 -16.17
C GLY A 124 1.26 -3.47 -15.62
N LEU A 125 0.68 -3.00 -14.51
CA LEU A 125 -0.49 -3.64 -13.88
C LEU A 125 -1.81 -3.24 -14.55
N VAL A 126 -1.92 -2.01 -15.02
CA VAL A 126 -3.09 -1.45 -15.67
C VAL A 126 -2.71 -0.68 -16.93
N LYS A 127 -3.64 -0.50 -17.87
CA LYS A 127 -3.40 0.29 -19.09
C LYS A 127 -3.54 1.79 -18.84
N SER A 128 -4.49 2.17 -18.00
CA SER A 128 -4.66 3.54 -17.53
C SER A 128 -5.32 3.55 -16.14
N LEU A 129 -5.26 4.68 -15.45
CA LEU A 129 -5.88 4.82 -14.13
C LEU A 129 -7.40 4.81 -14.21
N ASP A 130 -7.98 5.45 -15.22
CA ASP A 130 -9.44 5.55 -15.39
C ASP A 130 -10.06 4.23 -15.88
N ARG A 131 -9.33 3.46 -16.68
CA ARG A 131 -9.77 2.17 -17.22
C ARG A 131 -8.60 1.19 -17.22
N PRO A 132 -8.54 0.31 -16.23
CA PRO A 132 -7.44 -0.65 -16.09
C PRO A 132 -7.25 -1.55 -17.31
N GLU A 133 -8.32 -2.09 -17.92
CA GLU A 133 -8.31 -3.00 -19.07
C GLU A 133 -7.45 -4.26 -18.86
N THR A 134 -7.25 -4.62 -17.61
CA THR A 134 -6.60 -5.84 -17.11
C THR A 134 -7.46 -6.43 -15.99
N ASN A 135 -7.06 -7.57 -15.45
CA ASN A 135 -7.68 -8.13 -14.24
C ASN A 135 -7.18 -7.48 -12.93
N PHE A 136 -6.49 -6.34 -13.02
CA PHE A 136 -5.94 -5.57 -11.89
C PHE A 136 -6.65 -4.24 -11.73
N THR A 137 -6.89 -3.85 -10.47
CA THR A 137 -7.23 -2.49 -10.03
C THR A 137 -6.79 -2.30 -8.58
N GLY A 138 -7.00 -1.12 -8.01
CA GLY A 138 -6.65 -0.88 -6.60
C GLY A 138 -6.36 0.58 -6.30
N THR A 139 -5.53 0.81 -5.28
CA THR A 139 -5.19 2.16 -4.81
C THR A 139 -3.75 2.54 -5.13
N SER A 140 -3.56 3.75 -5.68
CA SER A 140 -2.24 4.34 -5.89
C SER A 140 -1.89 5.27 -4.73
N ASN A 141 -0.66 5.09 -4.23
CA ASN A 141 -0.07 5.91 -3.16
C ASN A 141 0.93 6.95 -3.67
N LEU A 142 0.85 7.35 -4.93
CA LEU A 142 1.73 8.40 -5.44
C LEU A 142 1.54 9.66 -4.60
N ALA A 143 2.59 10.01 -3.87
CA ALA A 143 2.60 11.19 -3.00
C ALA A 143 2.62 12.50 -3.82
N PRO A 144 2.17 13.62 -3.25
CA PRO A 144 2.31 14.94 -3.85
C PRO A 144 3.76 15.43 -3.74
N ILE A 145 4.64 14.90 -4.59
CA ILE A 145 6.09 15.13 -4.56
C ILE A 145 6.42 16.63 -4.71
N ASP A 146 5.66 17.35 -5.52
CA ASP A 146 5.75 18.81 -5.65
C ASP A 146 5.62 19.51 -4.30
N LYS A 147 4.61 19.14 -3.50
CA LYS A 147 4.38 19.69 -2.15
C LYS A 147 5.43 19.24 -1.14
N GLN A 148 5.94 18.04 -1.27
CA GLN A 148 7.05 17.56 -0.43
C GLN A 148 8.35 18.32 -0.72
N VAL A 149 8.63 18.63 -2.00
CA VAL A 149 9.76 19.48 -2.40
C VAL A 149 9.54 20.92 -1.93
N GLU A 150 8.33 21.47 -2.04
CA GLU A 150 8.00 22.78 -1.49
C GLU A 150 8.20 22.84 0.04
N LEU A 151 7.79 21.80 0.76
CA LEU A 151 8.02 21.65 2.20
C LEU A 151 9.51 21.70 2.52
N LEU A 152 10.34 20.95 1.79
CA LEU A 152 11.79 20.92 1.97
C LEU A 152 12.40 22.33 1.79
N VAL A 153 12.09 22.97 0.66
CA VAL A 153 12.68 24.28 0.30
C VAL A 153 12.22 25.38 1.27
N ASN A 154 10.95 25.37 1.63
CA ASN A 154 10.39 26.38 2.55
C ASN A 154 10.96 26.23 3.97
N SER A 155 11.16 24.99 4.42
CA SER A 155 11.70 24.70 5.75
C SER A 155 13.22 24.89 5.85
N PHE A 156 13.93 24.74 4.73
CA PHE A 156 15.41 24.81 4.66
C PHE A 156 15.87 25.69 3.49
N PRO A 157 15.71 27.04 3.57
CA PRO A 157 16.01 27.94 2.45
C PRO A 157 17.49 27.98 2.03
N ASP A 158 18.39 27.55 2.90
CA ASP A 158 19.83 27.50 2.64
C ASP A 158 20.31 26.17 2.05
N ILE A 159 19.40 25.19 1.86
CA ILE A 159 19.74 23.87 1.31
C ILE A 159 20.16 23.99 -0.15
N LYS A 160 21.29 23.37 -0.51
CA LYS A 160 21.86 23.45 -1.88
C LYS A 160 21.96 22.09 -2.54
N THR A 161 22.20 21.05 -1.75
CA THR A 161 22.39 19.69 -2.26
C THR A 161 21.53 18.72 -1.46
N VAL A 162 20.71 17.97 -2.16
CA VAL A 162 19.81 16.97 -1.56
C VAL A 162 20.20 15.57 -2.05
N GLY A 163 20.27 14.63 -1.12
CA GLY A 163 20.49 13.22 -1.42
C GLY A 163 19.19 12.49 -1.64
N ILE A 164 19.15 11.61 -2.63
CA ILE A 164 18.08 10.63 -2.82
C ILE A 164 18.72 9.25 -2.84
N LEU A 165 18.33 8.44 -1.86
CA LEU A 165 18.75 7.03 -1.75
C LEU A 165 17.57 6.15 -2.13
N TYR A 166 17.77 5.24 -3.10
CA TYR A 166 16.67 4.40 -3.60
C TYR A 166 17.15 3.10 -4.25
N ASP A 167 16.23 2.14 -4.37
CA ASP A 167 16.45 0.90 -5.11
C ASP A 167 16.22 1.14 -6.62
N SER A 168 17.29 1.07 -7.41
CA SER A 168 17.25 1.30 -8.85
C SER A 168 16.53 0.19 -9.63
N SER A 169 16.23 -0.94 -9.03
CA SER A 169 15.45 -2.01 -9.64
C SER A 169 13.94 -1.86 -9.41
N ALA A 170 13.52 -0.98 -8.51
CA ALA A 170 12.13 -0.78 -8.12
C ALA A 170 11.47 0.34 -8.94
N VAL A 171 10.51 -0.01 -9.80
CA VAL A 171 9.80 0.93 -10.70
C VAL A 171 9.15 2.07 -9.92
N ASN A 172 8.51 1.78 -8.77
CA ASN A 172 7.90 2.80 -7.92
C ASN A 172 8.90 3.84 -7.43
N SER A 173 10.13 3.45 -7.14
CA SER A 173 11.18 4.34 -6.66
C SER A 173 11.72 5.19 -7.81
N VAL A 174 12.04 4.58 -8.94
CA VAL A 174 12.57 5.27 -10.13
C VAL A 174 11.63 6.36 -10.60
N VAL A 175 10.34 6.09 -10.73
CA VAL A 175 9.33 7.08 -11.16
C VAL A 175 9.29 8.28 -10.21
N GLN A 176 9.30 8.04 -8.91
CA GLN A 176 9.29 9.12 -7.91
C GLN A 176 10.58 9.95 -7.93
N VAL A 177 11.73 9.27 -8.09
CA VAL A 177 13.04 9.96 -8.18
C VAL A 177 13.09 10.88 -9.39
N GLU A 178 12.60 10.45 -10.55
CA GLU A 178 12.55 11.31 -11.73
C GLU A 178 11.70 12.57 -11.52
N ILE A 179 10.53 12.42 -10.87
CA ILE A 179 9.67 13.56 -10.52
C ILE A 179 10.37 14.47 -9.51
N ALA A 180 10.89 13.90 -8.41
CA ALA A 180 11.52 14.66 -7.34
C ALA A 180 12.76 15.42 -7.83
N LYS A 181 13.60 14.77 -8.64
CA LYS A 181 14.79 15.39 -9.24
C LYS A 181 14.43 16.60 -10.08
N LYS A 182 13.44 16.46 -10.97
CA LYS A 182 12.95 17.56 -11.80
C LYS A 182 12.46 18.73 -10.94
N GLU A 183 11.67 18.45 -9.89
CA GLU A 183 11.15 19.50 -9.02
C GLU A 183 12.26 20.18 -8.19
N LEU A 184 13.23 19.43 -7.67
CA LEU A 184 14.38 19.95 -6.94
C LEU A 184 15.28 20.81 -7.84
N GLU A 185 15.61 20.33 -9.04
CA GLU A 185 16.42 21.06 -10.03
C GLU A 185 15.74 22.35 -10.49
N ASN A 186 14.40 22.35 -10.65
CA ASN A 186 13.62 23.56 -10.95
C ASN A 186 13.71 24.63 -9.85
N LYS A 187 13.95 24.20 -8.60
CA LYS A 187 14.21 25.10 -7.45
C LYS A 187 15.69 25.45 -7.28
N GLY A 188 16.58 25.03 -8.21
CA GLY A 188 18.02 25.29 -8.17
C GLY A 188 18.79 24.42 -7.16
N ILE A 189 18.21 23.31 -6.71
CA ILE A 189 18.83 22.37 -5.76
C ILE A 189 19.55 21.28 -6.56
N LYS A 190 20.81 21.03 -6.21
CA LYS A 190 21.57 19.92 -6.76
C LYS A 190 21.10 18.59 -6.14
N VAL A 191 20.92 17.56 -6.96
CA VAL A 191 20.57 16.22 -6.51
C VAL A 191 21.77 15.28 -6.58
N GLU A 192 22.05 14.60 -5.47
CA GLU A 192 23.02 13.50 -5.40
C GLU A 192 22.26 12.20 -5.26
N GLU A 193 22.23 11.41 -6.32
CA GLU A 193 21.59 10.10 -6.34
C GLU A 193 22.55 9.02 -5.82
N GLN A 194 22.03 8.15 -4.97
CA GLN A 194 22.72 6.96 -4.52
C GLN A 194 21.79 5.76 -4.61
N THR A 195 22.21 4.72 -5.31
CA THR A 195 21.38 3.54 -5.56
C THR A 195 21.81 2.33 -4.76
N VAL A 196 20.84 1.48 -4.46
CA VAL A 196 21.02 0.13 -3.92
C VAL A 196 20.27 -0.87 -4.78
N THR A 197 20.49 -2.15 -4.56
CA THR A 197 19.69 -3.25 -5.12
C THR A 197 19.27 -4.26 -4.05
N SER A 198 19.70 -4.03 -2.80
CA SER A 198 19.32 -4.83 -1.66
C SER A 198 19.49 -4.05 -0.35
N THR A 199 18.86 -4.53 0.72
CA THR A 199 19.02 -3.95 2.07
C THR A 199 20.46 -4.03 2.59
N ASN A 200 21.26 -4.98 2.11
CA ASN A 200 22.67 -5.13 2.51
C ASN A 200 23.54 -3.94 2.08
N ASP A 201 23.15 -3.25 1.00
CA ASP A 201 23.90 -2.14 0.43
C ASP A 201 23.59 -0.81 1.13
N VAL A 202 22.46 -0.72 1.85
CA VAL A 202 21.90 0.53 2.40
C VAL A 202 22.91 1.25 3.32
N HIS A 203 23.59 0.53 4.20
CA HIS A 203 24.55 1.13 5.13
C HIS A 203 25.68 1.87 4.37
N GLN A 204 26.28 1.21 3.40
CA GLN A 204 27.40 1.78 2.63
C GLN A 204 26.92 2.96 1.77
N ALA A 205 25.78 2.79 1.09
CA ALA A 205 25.19 3.80 0.23
C ALA A 205 24.77 5.04 1.02
N MET A 206 24.07 4.87 2.14
CA MET A 206 23.67 5.96 3.02
C MET A 206 24.87 6.71 3.61
N SER A 207 25.90 5.99 4.08
CA SER A 207 27.13 6.60 4.61
C SER A 207 27.91 7.39 3.54
N ALA A 208 27.81 6.98 2.27
CA ALA A 208 28.46 7.67 1.17
C ALA A 208 27.73 8.98 0.78
N VAL A 209 26.39 8.95 0.69
CA VAL A 209 25.59 10.13 0.33
C VAL A 209 25.55 11.15 1.47
N ALA A 210 25.46 10.70 2.72
CA ALA A 210 25.37 11.57 3.90
C ALA A 210 26.51 12.61 4.03
N ARG A 211 27.69 12.34 3.46
CA ARG A 211 28.84 13.24 3.51
C ARG A 211 28.85 14.33 2.43
N LYS A 212 27.90 14.30 1.52
CA LYS A 212 27.90 15.13 0.30
C LYS A 212 26.70 16.08 0.21
N VAL A 213 25.76 15.95 1.13
CA VAL A 213 24.44 16.57 1.01
C VAL A 213 24.06 17.36 2.26
N ASP A 214 23.14 18.30 2.11
CA ASP A 214 22.62 19.13 3.19
C ASP A 214 21.33 18.56 3.80
N GLY A 215 20.69 17.61 3.12
CA GLY A 215 19.47 16.92 3.55
C GLY A 215 19.12 15.77 2.62
N LEU A 216 18.10 15.01 2.98
CA LEU A 216 17.62 13.86 2.23
C LEU A 216 16.18 14.07 1.78
N PHE A 217 15.92 13.80 0.51
CA PHE A 217 14.56 13.62 0.01
C PHE A 217 14.26 12.13 -0.13
N MET A 218 13.25 11.67 0.60
CA MET A 218 12.89 10.27 0.70
C MET A 218 11.71 9.98 -0.24
N VAL A 219 11.90 9.07 -1.17
CA VAL A 219 10.80 8.47 -1.95
C VAL A 219 10.24 7.25 -1.20
N THR A 220 9.05 6.80 -1.54
CA THR A 220 8.53 5.54 -0.99
C THR A 220 9.24 4.37 -1.66
N ASP A 221 10.15 3.75 -0.91
CA ASP A 221 11.03 2.68 -1.38
C ASP A 221 11.04 1.52 -0.38
N ASN A 222 10.56 0.36 -0.80
CA ASN A 222 10.38 -0.79 0.10
C ASN A 222 11.71 -1.32 0.66
N THR A 223 12.79 -1.25 -0.13
CA THR A 223 14.14 -1.68 0.28
C THR A 223 14.70 -0.72 1.33
N ILE A 224 14.55 0.58 1.11
CA ILE A 224 15.00 1.61 2.05
C ILE A 224 14.13 1.62 3.31
N ASP A 225 12.80 1.56 3.16
CA ASP A 225 11.85 1.59 4.28
C ASP A 225 12.02 0.36 5.20
N SER A 226 12.39 -0.81 4.66
CA SER A 226 12.72 -1.98 5.49
C SER A 226 14.01 -1.83 6.29
N ALA A 227 14.91 -0.93 5.89
CA ALA A 227 16.15 -0.59 6.58
C ALA A 227 16.13 0.82 7.21
N ILE A 228 14.95 1.41 7.38
CA ILE A 228 14.79 2.84 7.70
C ILE A 228 15.40 3.26 9.04
N GLN A 229 15.45 2.36 10.02
CA GLN A 229 16.10 2.65 11.30
C GLN A 229 17.60 2.96 11.11
N LEU A 230 18.27 2.20 10.25
CA LEU A 230 19.68 2.43 9.92
C LEU A 230 19.88 3.76 9.20
N VAL A 231 18.98 4.07 8.24
CA VAL A 231 19.00 5.35 7.49
C VAL A 231 18.83 6.53 8.45
N LYS A 232 17.87 6.43 9.38
CA LYS A 232 17.62 7.45 10.43
C LYS A 232 18.87 7.68 11.28
N ASP A 233 19.50 6.62 11.77
CA ASP A 233 20.64 6.73 12.68
C ASP A 233 21.79 7.48 12.00
N ILE A 234 22.12 7.12 10.75
CA ILE A 234 23.15 7.80 9.97
C ILE A 234 22.74 9.26 9.65
N ALA A 235 21.47 9.51 9.33
CA ALA A 235 20.97 10.86 9.07
C ALA A 235 21.11 11.76 10.31
N LEU A 236 20.71 11.27 11.49
CA LEU A 236 20.83 12.02 12.75
C LEU A 236 22.28 12.29 13.14
N GLU A 237 23.18 11.30 12.99
CA GLU A 237 24.62 11.48 13.21
C GLU A 237 25.24 12.58 12.32
N ASN A 238 24.75 12.70 11.08
CA ASN A 238 25.21 13.71 10.13
C ASN A 238 24.36 15.00 10.13
N LYS A 239 23.36 15.11 11.02
CA LYS A 239 22.42 16.23 11.15
C LYS A 239 21.64 16.53 9.86
N LEU A 240 21.29 15.49 9.12
CA LEU A 240 20.55 15.61 7.87
C LEU A 240 19.04 15.55 8.12
N PRO A 241 18.25 16.57 7.73
CA PRO A 241 16.81 16.49 7.70
C PRO A 241 16.37 15.48 6.63
N MET A 242 15.38 14.63 6.95
CA MET A 242 14.77 13.67 6.06
C MET A 242 13.34 14.10 5.76
N ILE A 243 13.05 14.49 4.52
CA ILE A 243 11.73 14.97 4.06
C ILE A 243 11.23 14.03 2.96
N GLY A 244 9.92 13.75 2.96
CA GLY A 244 9.29 12.89 1.94
C GLY A 244 8.79 11.55 2.50
N THR A 245 8.63 10.57 1.63
CA THR A 245 8.09 9.24 1.92
C THR A 245 6.71 9.24 2.63
N SER A 246 6.33 8.16 3.30
CA SER A 246 5.02 7.98 3.93
C SER A 246 4.92 8.63 5.31
N LYS A 247 3.69 8.88 5.76
CA LYS A 247 3.37 9.36 7.11
C LYS A 247 3.95 8.42 8.17
N GLU A 248 3.72 7.13 8.05
CA GLU A 248 4.10 6.10 9.02
C GLU A 248 5.62 6.03 9.22
N VAL A 249 6.37 6.19 8.12
CA VAL A 249 7.84 6.24 8.17
C VAL A 249 8.32 7.53 8.83
N ILE A 250 7.73 8.67 8.47
CA ILE A 250 8.15 9.97 9.04
C ILE A 250 7.84 10.09 10.53
N GLU A 251 6.67 9.65 10.98
CA GLU A 251 6.28 9.71 12.39
C GLU A 251 7.32 9.06 13.33
N LYS A 252 8.02 8.03 12.85
CA LYS A 252 9.01 7.29 13.65
C LYS A 252 10.46 7.61 13.28
N HIS A 253 10.74 7.86 12.02
CA HIS A 253 12.09 7.80 11.49
C HIS A 253 12.56 9.08 10.79
N GLY A 254 11.71 9.81 10.09
CA GLY A 254 12.07 11.02 9.36
C GLY A 254 11.83 12.32 10.11
N LEU A 255 11.78 13.43 9.39
CA LEU A 255 11.53 14.76 9.96
C LEU A 255 10.13 15.28 9.61
N ALA A 256 9.79 15.34 8.33
CA ALA A 256 8.47 15.79 7.91
C ALA A 256 8.09 15.27 6.51
N THR A 257 6.79 15.25 6.24
CA THR A 257 6.23 14.91 4.93
C THR A 257 4.89 15.58 4.70
N VAL A 258 4.43 15.59 3.45
CA VAL A 258 3.03 15.78 3.06
C VAL A 258 2.54 14.45 2.51
N SER A 259 1.71 13.79 3.27
CA SER A 259 1.25 12.42 2.97
C SER A 259 -0.13 12.17 3.58
N ASN A 260 -0.79 11.12 3.13
CA ASN A 260 -1.95 10.56 3.83
C ASN A 260 -1.56 9.24 4.51
N SER A 261 -2.49 8.68 5.29
CA SER A 261 -2.25 7.43 5.99
C SER A 261 -2.26 6.23 5.03
N TYR A 262 -1.32 5.33 5.18
CA TYR A 262 -1.32 4.05 4.47
C TYR A 262 -2.44 3.12 4.95
N GLU A 263 -2.93 3.31 6.16
CA GLU A 263 -4.11 2.61 6.66
C GLU A 263 -5.37 2.97 5.84
N ASP A 264 -5.48 4.23 5.37
CA ASP A 264 -6.58 4.67 4.52
C ASP A 264 -6.51 4.06 3.12
N TYR A 265 -5.32 3.85 2.54
CA TYR A 265 -5.19 3.07 1.30
C TYR A 265 -5.70 1.63 1.48
N GLY A 266 -5.42 1.03 2.63
CA GLY A 266 -5.95 -0.29 2.97
C GLY A 266 -7.47 -0.30 3.03
N ARG A 267 -8.09 0.64 3.77
CA ARG A 267 -9.55 0.79 3.86
C ARG A 267 -10.18 1.04 2.49
N GLN A 268 -9.59 1.93 1.70
CA GLN A 268 -10.06 2.26 0.37
C GLN A 268 -10.01 1.05 -0.58
N THR A 269 -8.93 0.25 -0.54
CA THR A 269 -8.84 -1.00 -1.30
C THR A 269 -9.90 -2.00 -0.86
N ALA A 270 -10.16 -2.12 0.46
CA ALA A 270 -11.23 -2.96 0.98
C ALA A 270 -12.62 -2.52 0.50
N ASP A 271 -12.88 -1.20 0.46
CA ASP A 271 -14.13 -0.66 -0.09
C ASP A 271 -14.29 -0.99 -1.58
N MET A 272 -13.21 -0.99 -2.36
CA MET A 272 -13.24 -1.42 -3.76
C MET A 272 -13.60 -2.91 -3.87
N ILE A 273 -13.01 -3.76 -3.04
CA ILE A 273 -13.31 -5.20 -2.99
C ILE A 273 -14.78 -5.42 -2.62
N ILE A 274 -15.27 -4.74 -1.58
CA ILE A 274 -16.66 -4.84 -1.13
C ILE A 274 -17.62 -4.47 -2.26
N ARG A 275 -17.40 -3.32 -2.93
CA ARG A 275 -18.22 -2.91 -4.09
C ARG A 275 -18.19 -3.92 -5.22
N MET A 276 -17.02 -4.52 -5.51
CA MET A 276 -16.93 -5.57 -6.53
C MET A 276 -17.78 -6.78 -6.15
N LEU A 277 -17.78 -7.20 -4.87
CA LEU A 277 -18.55 -8.35 -4.40
C LEU A 277 -20.06 -8.07 -4.32
N GLU A 278 -20.47 -6.84 -3.94
CA GLU A 278 -21.86 -6.43 -3.84
C GLU A 278 -22.54 -6.31 -5.22
N ASP A 279 -21.84 -5.70 -6.17
CA ASP A 279 -22.40 -5.28 -7.47
C ASP A 279 -21.94 -6.15 -8.65
N ASP A 280 -21.19 -7.24 -8.39
CA ASP A 280 -20.59 -8.12 -9.40
C ASP A 280 -19.82 -7.35 -10.48
N LEU A 281 -19.00 -6.37 -10.05
CA LEU A 281 -18.30 -5.46 -10.94
C LEU A 281 -17.13 -6.13 -11.65
N ASN A 282 -16.92 -5.76 -12.90
CA ASN A 282 -15.74 -6.19 -13.64
C ASN A 282 -14.53 -5.32 -13.26
N VAL A 283 -13.53 -5.90 -12.63
CA VAL A 283 -12.29 -5.24 -12.20
C VAL A 283 -11.60 -4.46 -13.32
N SER A 284 -11.66 -4.95 -14.56
CA SER A 284 -11.07 -4.27 -15.72
C SER A 284 -11.68 -2.90 -16.04
N GLN A 285 -12.82 -2.58 -15.45
CA GLN A 285 -13.54 -1.31 -15.63
C GLN A 285 -13.57 -0.45 -14.36
N MET A 286 -13.09 -0.98 -13.24
CA MET A 286 -13.01 -0.25 -11.97
C MET A 286 -11.78 0.67 -11.99
N PRO A 287 -11.95 2.01 -11.96
CA PRO A 287 -10.82 2.93 -11.95
C PRO A 287 -9.87 2.66 -10.79
N VAL A 288 -8.58 2.91 -11.00
CA VAL A 288 -7.61 2.99 -9.91
C VAL A 288 -7.93 4.22 -9.07
N GLU A 289 -7.98 4.05 -7.76
CA GLU A 289 -8.27 5.15 -6.86
C GLU A 289 -6.97 5.76 -6.30
N MET A 290 -6.92 7.08 -6.30
CA MET A 290 -5.79 7.84 -5.77
C MET A 290 -6.00 8.16 -4.29
N GLY A 291 -4.91 8.39 -3.57
CA GLY A 291 -4.96 8.93 -2.21
C GLY A 291 -5.61 10.31 -2.17
N LYS A 292 -6.25 10.61 -1.04
CA LYS A 292 -6.94 11.87 -0.76
C LYS A 292 -6.48 12.39 0.60
N ASP A 293 -6.80 13.66 0.88
CA ASP A 293 -6.62 14.25 2.22
C ASP A 293 -5.16 14.21 2.72
N PHE A 294 -4.24 14.70 1.87
CA PHE A 294 -2.84 14.84 2.25
C PHE A 294 -2.67 15.91 3.35
N GLU A 295 -1.93 15.57 4.39
CA GLU A 295 -1.65 16.44 5.52
C GLU A 295 -0.14 16.62 5.74
N LEU A 296 0.23 17.75 6.37
CA LEU A 296 1.59 17.97 6.84
C LEU A 296 1.80 17.16 8.13
N VAL A 297 2.79 16.30 8.11
CA VAL A 297 3.23 15.50 9.28
C VAL A 297 4.63 15.94 9.67
N VAL A 298 4.83 16.26 10.95
CA VAL A 298 6.13 16.67 11.50
C VAL A 298 6.49 15.80 12.70
N ASN A 299 7.67 15.21 12.68
CA ASN A 299 8.22 14.48 13.79
C ASN A 299 8.97 15.44 14.73
N GLU A 300 8.29 15.89 15.79
CA GLU A 300 8.85 16.85 16.75
C GLU A 300 10.07 16.30 17.51
N GLU A 301 10.14 14.98 17.73
CA GLU A 301 11.25 14.37 18.45
C GLU A 301 12.54 14.44 17.62
N ASN A 302 12.47 14.07 16.34
CA ASN A 302 13.60 14.16 15.43
C ASN A 302 13.96 15.62 15.11
N ALA A 303 12.99 16.53 15.03
CA ALA A 303 13.27 17.96 14.91
C ALA A 303 14.14 18.45 16.09
N LYS A 304 13.78 18.11 17.32
CA LYS A 304 14.57 18.45 18.53
C LYS A 304 15.98 17.85 18.50
N LYS A 305 16.13 16.59 18.07
CA LYS A 305 17.44 15.94 17.92
C LYS A 305 18.34 16.63 16.90
N LEU A 306 17.74 17.15 15.82
CA LEU A 306 18.43 17.93 14.80
C LEU A 306 18.69 19.39 15.19
N GLY A 307 18.12 19.85 16.31
CA GLY A 307 18.19 21.25 16.75
C GLY A 307 17.30 22.20 15.93
N ILE A 308 16.23 21.66 15.34
CA ILE A 308 15.28 22.41 14.50
C ILE A 308 14.01 22.71 15.34
N ASP A 309 13.50 23.95 15.26
CA ASP A 309 12.20 24.27 15.82
C ASP A 309 11.10 23.66 14.92
N PRO A 310 10.26 22.72 15.41
CA PRO A 310 9.20 22.11 14.61
C PRO A 310 8.24 23.12 13.97
N LYS A 311 8.08 24.31 14.55
CA LYS A 311 7.21 25.38 14.02
C LYS A 311 7.75 26.04 12.75
N THR A 312 9.03 25.90 12.46
CA THR A 312 9.63 26.41 11.21
C THR A 312 9.39 25.48 10.04
N ILE A 313 8.94 24.24 10.30
CA ILE A 313 8.64 23.26 9.27
C ILE A 313 7.19 23.50 8.79
N SER A 314 7.06 24.08 7.60
CA SER A 314 5.75 24.46 7.07
C SER A 314 5.73 24.45 5.54
N LEU A 315 4.54 24.31 4.99
CA LEU A 315 4.30 24.59 3.58
C LEU A 315 4.29 26.11 3.34
N PRO A 316 4.60 26.55 2.12
CA PRO A 316 4.41 27.95 1.75
C PRO A 316 2.94 28.35 1.88
N ASN A 317 2.69 29.63 2.28
CA ASN A 317 1.36 30.19 2.43
C ASN A 317 0.63 30.36 1.09
#